data_b47ef35e25323dd911de5f0e9b207ac4
#
_entry.id   b47ef35e25323dd911de5f0e9b207ac4
#
_cell.length_a   1.000
_cell.length_b   1.000
_cell.length_c   1.000
_cell.angle_alpha   90.00
_cell.angle_beta   90.00
_cell.angle_gamma   90.00
#
_symmetry.space_group_name_H-M   'P 1'
#
loop_
_entity.id
_entity.type
_entity.pdbx_description
1 polymer ?
#
loop_
_entity_poly.entity_id
_entity_poly.type
_entity_poly.pdbx_seq_one_letter_code
_entity_poly.pdbx_strand_id
1 'polypeptide(L)'
;MNKVFGIVGWSGSGKTDLTTRIISYYSQKKIIVSSIKHTHHDFEIDKEGKDSQKHVRSGANEVILYNEKKWALISKLQQKSTSIYKILEKFEKKNQLILIEGLKHSKFPKLEVIRSSIKKPYIYKNDANIKAIVIDQEISDIKLSKLPIFKFSETENIGNFILEYFKR
;
A
#
# COMPACT_ATOMS: atom_id res chain seq x y z
N MET A 1 14.71 -10.62 2.92
CA MET A 1 13.74 -9.92 2.06
C MET A 1 12.68 -9.33 2.96
N ASN A 2 12.32 -8.07 2.78
CA ASN A 2 11.28 -7.44 3.62
C ASN A 2 9.93 -8.16 3.41
N LYS A 3 9.15 -8.34 4.47
CA LYS A 3 7.78 -8.83 4.38
C LYS A 3 6.93 -7.77 3.68
N VAL A 4 6.24 -8.13 2.61
CA VAL A 4 5.44 -7.20 1.79
C VAL A 4 4.01 -7.68 1.74
N PHE A 5 3.04 -6.80 2.08
CA PHE A 5 1.62 -7.13 2.04
C PHE A 5 0.81 -6.01 1.37
N GLY A 6 -0.07 -6.37 0.46
CA GLY A 6 -0.90 -5.44 -0.31
C GLY A 6 -2.25 -5.13 0.32
N ILE A 7 -2.75 -3.92 0.12
CA ILE A 7 -4.12 -3.51 0.42
C ILE A 7 -4.71 -2.99 -0.89
N VAL A 8 -5.63 -3.77 -1.47
CA VAL A 8 -6.21 -3.48 -2.78
C VAL A 8 -7.73 -3.30 -2.69
N GLY A 9 -8.31 -2.83 -3.77
CA GLY A 9 -9.74 -2.56 -3.90
C GLY A 9 -9.98 -1.46 -4.92
N TRP A 10 -11.22 -1.22 -5.26
CA TRP A 10 -11.60 -0.18 -6.22
C TRP A 10 -11.43 1.23 -5.63
N SER A 11 -11.43 2.26 -6.49
CA SER A 11 -11.41 3.66 -6.03
C SER A 11 -12.59 3.91 -5.09
N GLY A 12 -12.37 4.65 -4.01
CA GLY A 12 -13.40 4.93 -3.02
C GLY A 12 -13.67 3.80 -2.01
N SER A 13 -13.01 2.63 -2.12
CA SER A 13 -13.28 1.51 -1.18
C SER A 13 -12.77 1.73 0.25
N GLY A 14 -12.00 2.79 0.52
CA GLY A 14 -11.49 3.08 1.86
C GLY A 14 -10.10 2.52 2.14
N LYS A 15 -9.35 2.08 1.12
CA LYS A 15 -7.98 1.56 1.27
C LYS A 15 -7.07 2.47 2.07
N THR A 16 -7.07 3.76 1.77
CA THR A 16 -6.19 4.73 2.42
C THR A 16 -6.50 4.85 3.91
N ASP A 17 -7.79 4.93 4.27
CA ASP A 17 -8.21 4.96 5.67
C ASP A 17 -7.79 3.67 6.40
N LEU A 18 -8.06 2.51 5.84
CA LEU A 18 -7.63 1.24 6.43
C LEU A 18 -6.12 1.16 6.57
N THR A 19 -5.36 1.54 5.52
CA THR A 19 -3.89 1.52 5.54
C THR A 19 -3.34 2.41 6.65
N THR A 20 -3.86 3.63 6.80
CA THR A 20 -3.40 4.56 7.85
C THR A 20 -3.71 4.05 9.25
N ARG A 21 -4.89 3.45 9.47
CA ARG A 21 -5.25 2.84 10.75
C ARG A 21 -4.34 1.65 11.10
N ILE A 22 -4.02 0.80 10.12
CA ILE A 22 -3.10 -0.33 10.32
C ILE A 22 -1.69 0.16 10.63
N ILE A 23 -1.20 1.20 9.93
CA ILE A 23 0.11 1.82 10.23
C ILE A 23 0.13 2.35 11.66
N SER A 24 -0.92 3.07 12.08
CA SER A 24 -1.05 3.58 13.45
C SER A 24 -1.04 2.46 14.49
N TYR A 25 -1.80 1.38 14.25
CA TYR A 25 -1.83 0.21 15.11
C TYR A 25 -0.44 -0.44 15.27
N TYR A 26 0.30 -0.60 14.18
CA TYR A 26 1.66 -1.14 14.24
C TYR A 26 2.65 -0.21 14.95
N SER A 27 2.54 1.10 14.72
CA SER A 27 3.36 2.10 15.40
C SER A 27 3.18 2.05 16.92
N GLN A 28 1.93 1.94 17.40
CA GLN A 28 1.63 1.77 18.83
C GLN A 28 2.23 0.49 19.41
N LYS A 29 2.33 -0.57 18.61
CA LYS A 29 2.99 -1.85 18.99
C LYS A 29 4.50 -1.84 18.75
N LYS A 30 5.10 -0.69 18.42
CA LYS A 30 6.54 -0.54 18.12
C LYS A 30 7.03 -1.44 16.97
N ILE A 31 6.14 -1.78 16.04
CA ILE A 31 6.48 -2.51 14.83
C ILE A 31 6.90 -1.51 13.76
N ILE A 32 8.10 -1.67 13.23
CA ILE A 32 8.63 -0.79 12.17
C ILE A 32 7.96 -1.17 10.85
N VAL A 33 7.04 -0.33 10.40
CA VAL A 33 6.30 -0.50 9.15
C VAL A 33 6.58 0.66 8.20
N SER A 34 6.73 0.34 6.93
CA SER A 34 6.80 1.32 5.83
C SER A 34 5.65 1.11 4.87
N SER A 35 5.37 2.10 4.03
CA SER A 35 4.29 1.99 3.07
C SER A 35 4.67 2.51 1.69
N ILE A 36 4.06 1.93 0.67
CA ILE A 36 4.06 2.40 -0.72
C ILE A 36 2.61 2.69 -1.09
N LYS A 37 2.36 3.86 -1.67
CA LYS A 37 1.10 4.18 -2.32
C LYS A 37 1.32 4.21 -3.82
N HIS A 38 0.67 3.29 -4.54
CA HIS A 38 0.67 3.31 -6.00
C HIS A 38 -0.45 4.21 -6.50
N THR A 39 -0.11 5.13 -7.38
CA THR A 39 -1.06 6.02 -8.06
C THR A 39 -0.99 5.82 -9.57
N HIS A 40 -2.13 5.97 -10.24
CA HIS A 40 -2.22 5.97 -11.71
C HIS A 40 -2.17 7.39 -12.29
N HIS A 41 -2.29 8.40 -11.44
CA HIS A 41 -2.20 9.80 -11.82
C HIS A 41 -0.81 10.32 -11.53
N ASP A 42 -0.38 11.31 -12.28
CA ASP A 42 0.81 12.06 -11.98
C ASP A 42 0.68 12.71 -10.60
N PHE A 43 1.77 12.80 -9.87
CA PHE A 43 1.78 13.36 -8.53
C PHE A 43 3.01 14.25 -8.33
N GLU A 44 2.80 15.34 -7.65
CA GLU A 44 3.87 16.25 -7.24
C GLU A 44 4.11 16.09 -5.75
N ILE A 45 5.37 15.85 -5.37
CA ILE A 45 5.79 15.78 -3.96
C ILE A 45 6.16 17.18 -3.48
N ASP A 46 6.63 18.03 -4.40
CA ASP A 46 7.15 19.35 -4.10
C ASP A 46 6.16 20.44 -4.54
N LYS A 47 6.15 21.55 -3.80
CA LYS A 47 5.32 22.70 -4.13
C LYS A 47 5.91 23.45 -5.32
N GLU A 48 5.04 23.96 -6.19
CA GLU A 48 5.45 24.80 -7.31
C GLU A 48 6.32 25.97 -6.85
N GLY A 49 7.40 26.23 -7.59
CA GLY A 49 8.34 27.33 -7.33
C GLY A 49 9.45 27.02 -6.32
N LYS A 50 9.49 25.84 -5.70
CA LYS A 50 10.60 25.44 -4.82
C LYS A 50 11.86 25.08 -5.62
N ASP A 51 13.04 25.25 -5.00
CA ASP A 51 14.32 25.04 -5.68
C ASP A 51 14.53 23.58 -6.13
N SER A 52 14.07 22.63 -5.34
CA SER A 52 14.06 21.22 -5.71
C SER A 52 13.25 20.94 -6.99
N GLN A 53 12.11 21.58 -7.15
CA GLN A 53 11.33 21.45 -8.39
C GLN A 53 12.06 22.10 -9.58
N LYS A 54 12.79 23.22 -9.37
CA LYS A 54 13.63 23.81 -10.41
C LYS A 54 14.72 22.85 -10.89
N HIS A 55 15.35 22.10 -9.96
CA HIS A 55 16.34 21.07 -10.32
C HIS A 55 15.73 19.99 -11.22
N VAL A 56 14.54 19.45 -10.83
CA VAL A 56 13.82 18.46 -11.65
C VAL A 56 13.46 19.02 -13.04
N ARG A 57 12.93 20.25 -13.11
CA ARG A 57 12.56 20.90 -14.37
C ARG A 57 13.77 21.21 -15.25
N SER A 58 14.93 21.48 -14.65
CA SER A 58 16.19 21.70 -15.36
C SER A 58 16.85 20.41 -15.88
N GLY A 59 16.22 19.24 -15.65
CA GLY A 59 16.64 17.97 -16.22
C GLY A 59 17.40 17.06 -15.27
N ALA A 60 17.45 17.35 -13.98
CA ALA A 60 18.03 16.43 -13.01
C ALA A 60 17.29 15.10 -13.04
N ASN A 61 18.02 13.99 -13.16
CA ASN A 61 17.46 12.64 -13.17
C ASN A 61 16.95 12.22 -11.79
N GLU A 62 17.67 12.62 -10.76
CA GLU A 62 17.31 12.38 -9.36
C GLU A 62 17.61 13.64 -8.54
N VAL A 63 16.73 13.94 -7.59
CA VAL A 63 16.90 15.04 -6.64
C VAL A 63 16.69 14.51 -5.24
N ILE A 64 17.66 14.74 -4.35
CA ILE A 64 17.53 14.42 -2.93
C ILE A 64 17.36 15.71 -2.14
N LEU A 65 16.29 15.78 -1.37
CA LEU A 65 16.09 16.78 -0.34
C LEU A 65 16.43 16.14 1.00
N TYR A 66 17.25 16.78 1.81
CA TYR A 66 17.57 16.24 3.13
C TYR A 66 17.77 17.32 4.19
N ASN A 67 17.51 16.97 5.41
CA ASN A 67 17.92 17.69 6.60
C ASN A 67 18.23 16.68 7.73
N GLU A 68 18.60 17.16 8.91
CA GLU A 68 18.97 16.30 10.06
C GLU A 68 17.88 15.30 10.49
N LYS A 69 16.61 15.54 10.13
CA LYS A 69 15.46 14.74 10.59
C LYS A 69 14.84 13.86 9.51
N LYS A 70 15.00 14.21 8.24
CA LYS A 70 14.34 13.50 7.12
C LYS A 70 15.03 13.77 5.79
N TRP A 71 14.81 12.86 4.86
CA TRP A 71 15.20 13.03 3.48
C TRP A 71 14.12 12.47 2.54
N ALA A 72 14.12 12.92 1.29
CA ALA A 72 13.28 12.42 0.23
C ALA A 72 14.09 12.32 -1.07
N LEU A 73 13.86 11.26 -1.84
CA LEU A 73 14.41 11.07 -3.18
C LEU A 73 13.29 11.20 -4.20
N ILE A 74 13.45 12.12 -5.13
CA ILE A 74 12.61 12.25 -6.32
C ILE A 74 13.42 11.73 -7.51
N SER A 75 12.96 10.64 -8.12
CA SER A 75 13.60 10.03 -9.29
C SER A 75 12.65 10.09 -10.49
N LYS A 76 13.05 10.78 -11.55
CA LYS A 76 12.27 10.89 -12.79
C LYS A 76 12.62 9.73 -13.72
N LEU A 77 11.61 8.95 -14.07
CA LEU A 77 11.78 7.84 -15.00
C LEU A 77 11.75 8.35 -16.44
N GLN A 78 12.87 8.27 -17.14
CA GLN A 78 12.97 8.87 -18.49
C GLN A 78 12.26 8.07 -19.60
N GLN A 79 12.13 6.74 -19.51
CA GLN A 79 11.56 5.95 -20.61
C GLN A 79 10.92 4.62 -20.23
N LYS A 80 11.04 4.13 -19.01
CA LYS A 80 10.48 2.81 -18.62
C LYS A 80 9.90 2.87 -17.21
N SER A 81 8.76 2.18 -17.03
CA SER A 81 8.23 1.94 -15.69
C SER A 81 9.29 1.25 -14.83
N THR A 82 9.49 1.74 -13.60
CA THR A 82 10.36 1.04 -12.66
C THR A 82 9.66 -0.17 -12.09
N SER A 83 10.42 -1.22 -11.82
CA SER A 83 9.90 -2.38 -11.11
C SER A 83 9.62 -2.04 -9.66
N ILE A 84 8.51 -2.52 -9.12
CA ILE A 84 8.20 -2.40 -7.68
C ILE A 84 9.34 -2.97 -6.82
N TYR A 85 10.04 -3.98 -7.28
CA TYR A 85 11.19 -4.56 -6.57
C TYR A 85 12.34 -3.57 -6.39
N LYS A 86 12.64 -2.75 -7.40
CA LYS A 86 13.65 -1.67 -7.28
C LYS A 86 13.22 -0.59 -6.27
N ILE A 87 11.94 -0.31 -6.17
CA ILE A 87 11.41 0.61 -5.14
C ILE A 87 11.54 -0.01 -3.75
N LEU A 88 11.25 -1.30 -3.61
CA LEU A 88 11.39 -2.02 -2.34
C LEU A 88 12.83 -2.04 -1.83
N GLU A 89 13.83 -2.05 -2.71
CA GLU A 89 15.26 -1.97 -2.35
C GLU A 89 15.67 -0.63 -1.71
N LYS A 90 14.86 0.43 -1.88
CA LYS A 90 15.12 1.73 -1.25
C LYS A 90 14.77 1.77 0.23
N PHE A 91 14.01 0.79 0.72
CA PHE A 91 13.66 0.73 2.14
C PHE A 91 14.78 0.11 2.98
N GLU A 92 14.97 0.65 4.16
CA GLU A 92 15.96 0.12 5.12
C GLU A 92 15.59 -1.31 5.56
N LYS A 93 16.62 -2.13 5.79
CA LYS A 93 16.47 -3.54 6.22
C LYS A 93 15.77 -3.71 7.58
N LYS A 94 15.75 -2.65 8.42
CA LYS A 94 15.05 -2.66 9.71
C LYS A 94 13.53 -2.72 9.61
N ASN A 95 12.97 -2.47 8.41
CA ASN A 95 11.52 -2.58 8.23
C ASN A 95 11.05 -4.02 8.43
N GLN A 96 10.12 -4.21 9.37
CA GLN A 96 9.56 -5.53 9.66
C GLN A 96 8.44 -5.89 8.68
N LEU A 97 7.80 -4.88 8.10
CA LEU A 97 6.72 -5.02 7.13
C LEU A 97 6.67 -3.80 6.19
N ILE A 98 6.37 -4.03 4.94
CA ILE A 98 6.04 -2.98 3.97
C ILE A 98 4.60 -3.20 3.50
N LEU A 99 3.75 -2.21 3.69
CA LEU A 99 2.38 -2.19 3.17
C LEU A 99 2.35 -1.53 1.79
N ILE A 100 1.65 -2.13 0.83
CA ILE A 100 1.44 -1.53 -0.48
C ILE A 100 -0.03 -1.23 -0.67
N GLU A 101 -0.40 0.05 -0.73
CA GLU A 101 -1.73 0.49 -1.14
C GLU A 101 -1.81 0.54 -2.67
N GLY A 102 -2.69 -0.26 -3.25
CA GLY A 102 -2.85 -0.36 -4.70
C GLY A 102 -2.11 -1.55 -5.31
N LEU A 103 -1.64 -1.42 -6.55
CA LEU A 103 -0.96 -2.50 -7.30
C LEU A 103 -1.76 -3.82 -7.34
N LYS A 104 -3.01 -3.74 -7.79
CA LYS A 104 -3.95 -4.89 -7.84
C LYS A 104 -3.34 -6.14 -8.47
N HIS A 105 -2.53 -5.98 -9.53
CA HIS A 105 -1.95 -7.08 -10.30
C HIS A 105 -0.60 -7.59 -9.77
N SER A 106 -0.15 -7.10 -8.60
CA SER A 106 1.08 -7.59 -7.99
C SER A 106 0.91 -9.04 -7.50
N LYS A 107 2.02 -9.77 -7.41
CA LYS A 107 2.03 -11.15 -6.88
C LYS A 107 2.22 -11.23 -5.37
N PHE A 108 2.29 -10.12 -4.66
CA PHE A 108 2.39 -10.10 -3.21
C PHE A 108 1.07 -10.57 -2.57
N PRO A 109 1.13 -11.23 -1.39
CA PRO A 109 -0.06 -11.49 -0.59
C PRO A 109 -0.75 -10.16 -0.27
N LYS A 110 -2.07 -10.14 -0.33
CA LYS A 110 -2.84 -8.92 -0.17
C LYS A 110 -4.25 -9.20 0.34
N LEU A 111 -4.90 -8.19 0.86
CA LEU A 111 -6.32 -8.21 1.14
C LEU A 111 -7.08 -7.30 0.17
N GLU A 112 -8.34 -7.63 -0.07
CA GLU A 112 -9.25 -6.78 -0.84
C GLU A 112 -10.20 -6.03 0.08
N VAL A 113 -10.24 -4.69 -0.07
CA VAL A 113 -11.24 -3.84 0.60
C VAL A 113 -12.42 -3.64 -0.33
N ILE A 114 -13.59 -4.08 0.10
CA ILE A 114 -14.84 -4.04 -0.65
C ILE A 114 -15.81 -3.10 0.06
N ARG A 115 -16.38 -2.17 -0.69
CA ARG A 115 -17.52 -1.34 -0.27
C ARG A 115 -18.76 -1.82 -0.98
N SER A 116 -19.81 -2.09 -0.24
CA SER A 116 -21.11 -2.53 -0.76
C SER A 116 -21.74 -1.56 -1.77
N SER A 117 -21.47 -0.26 -1.61
CA SER A 117 -21.91 0.79 -2.54
C SER A 117 -21.19 0.79 -3.89
N ILE A 118 -20.03 0.13 -3.98
CA ILE A 118 -19.22 0.09 -5.21
C ILE A 118 -19.58 -1.15 -6.01
N LYS A 119 -20.35 -0.97 -7.08
CA LYS A 119 -20.79 -2.06 -7.97
C LYS A 119 -19.71 -2.40 -9.00
N LYS A 120 -18.62 -3.01 -8.56
CA LYS A 120 -17.49 -3.45 -9.40
C LYS A 120 -17.19 -4.93 -9.12
N PRO A 121 -16.61 -5.65 -10.10
CA PRO A 121 -16.23 -7.06 -9.92
C PRO A 121 -15.29 -7.24 -8.72
N TYR A 122 -15.48 -8.31 -7.95
CA TYR A 122 -14.60 -8.67 -6.86
C TYR A 122 -13.25 -9.18 -7.41
N ILE A 123 -12.16 -8.61 -6.90
CA ILE A 123 -10.80 -8.96 -7.35
C ILE A 123 -10.44 -10.36 -6.86
N TYR A 124 -10.85 -10.73 -5.64
CA TYR A 124 -10.50 -12.01 -5.01
C TYR A 124 -10.95 -13.23 -5.82
N LYS A 125 -11.99 -13.09 -6.64
CA LYS A 125 -12.48 -14.20 -7.49
C LYS A 125 -11.47 -14.64 -8.55
N ASN A 126 -10.58 -13.73 -8.97
CA ASN A 126 -9.64 -13.94 -10.07
C ASN A 126 -8.17 -13.76 -9.66
N ASP A 127 -7.89 -13.59 -8.37
CA ASP A 127 -6.52 -13.39 -7.87
C ASP A 127 -6.25 -14.20 -6.61
N ALA A 128 -5.54 -15.31 -6.79
CA ALA A 128 -5.15 -16.21 -5.69
C ALA A 128 -4.21 -15.56 -4.67
N ASN A 129 -3.66 -14.38 -4.95
CA ASN A 129 -2.85 -13.64 -3.98
C ASN A 129 -3.70 -12.85 -2.98
N ILE A 130 -5.01 -12.75 -3.18
CA ILE A 130 -5.91 -12.23 -2.14
C ILE A 130 -6.00 -13.30 -1.03
N LYS A 131 -5.68 -12.90 0.18
CA LYS A 131 -5.60 -13.77 1.37
C LYS A 131 -6.67 -13.46 2.41
N ALA A 132 -7.32 -12.32 2.28
CA ALA A 132 -8.45 -11.92 3.12
C ALA A 132 -9.31 -10.87 2.40
N ILE A 133 -10.53 -10.70 2.90
CA ILE A 133 -11.50 -9.73 2.41
C ILE A 133 -11.88 -8.81 3.59
N VAL A 134 -11.97 -7.52 3.31
CA VAL A 134 -12.46 -6.52 4.28
C VAL A 134 -13.71 -5.87 3.72
N ILE A 135 -14.80 -5.87 4.48
CA ILE A 135 -16.11 -5.39 4.06
C ILE A 135 -16.65 -4.31 5.01
N ASP A 136 -17.43 -3.38 4.48
CA ASP A 136 -18.13 -2.36 5.28
C ASP A 136 -19.40 -2.91 5.92
N GLN A 137 -20.09 -3.77 5.22
CA GLN A 137 -21.31 -4.45 5.71
C GLN A 137 -21.39 -5.87 5.11
N GLU A 138 -22.27 -6.69 5.66
CA GLU A 138 -22.47 -8.05 5.17
C GLU A 138 -22.95 -8.07 3.72
N ILE A 139 -22.30 -8.91 2.90
CA ILE A 139 -22.62 -9.12 1.49
C ILE A 139 -22.78 -10.63 1.29
N SER A 140 -23.99 -11.04 0.85
CA SER A 140 -24.38 -12.46 0.75
C SER A 140 -23.39 -13.28 -0.08
N ASP A 141 -22.99 -12.77 -1.25
CA ASP A 141 -22.08 -13.45 -2.17
C ASP A 141 -20.68 -13.68 -1.58
N ILE A 142 -20.27 -12.82 -0.65
CA ILE A 142 -18.94 -12.90 -0.02
C ILE A 142 -18.94 -13.93 1.11
N LYS A 143 -20.07 -14.15 1.78
CA LYS A 143 -20.20 -15.19 2.82
C LYS A 143 -19.83 -16.58 2.33
N LEU A 144 -19.94 -16.84 1.04
CA LEU A 144 -19.54 -18.12 0.41
C LEU A 144 -18.03 -18.22 0.14
N SER A 145 -17.27 -17.19 0.39
CA SER A 145 -15.80 -17.22 0.22
C SER A 145 -15.15 -18.09 1.30
N LYS A 146 -14.14 -18.86 0.91
CA LYS A 146 -13.27 -19.60 1.83
C LYS A 146 -12.19 -18.71 2.49
N LEU A 147 -12.08 -17.44 2.08
CA LEU A 147 -11.11 -16.50 2.63
C LEU A 147 -11.60 -15.92 3.96
N PRO A 148 -10.69 -15.59 4.89
CA PRO A 148 -11.03 -14.82 6.07
C PRO A 148 -11.71 -13.50 5.68
N ILE A 149 -12.78 -13.17 6.37
CA ILE A 149 -13.58 -11.94 6.15
C ILE A 149 -13.54 -11.12 7.43
N PHE A 150 -13.18 -9.85 7.29
CA PHE A 150 -13.14 -8.87 8.39
C PHE A 150 -14.10 -7.72 8.12
N LYS A 151 -14.67 -7.16 9.17
CA LYS A 151 -15.37 -5.88 9.09
C LYS A 151 -14.33 -4.75 8.96
N PHE A 152 -14.68 -3.72 8.21
CA PHE A 152 -13.80 -2.56 7.99
C PHE A 152 -13.34 -1.87 9.29
N SER A 153 -14.13 -1.99 10.35
CA SER A 153 -13.81 -1.46 11.70
C SER A 153 -12.79 -2.30 12.48
N GLU A 154 -12.55 -3.55 12.09
CA GLU A 154 -11.73 -4.51 12.84
C GLU A 154 -10.22 -4.33 12.57
N THR A 155 -9.70 -3.11 12.73
CA THR A 155 -8.30 -2.76 12.42
C THR A 155 -7.29 -3.68 13.10
N GLU A 156 -7.51 -4.00 14.38
CA GLU A 156 -6.62 -4.85 15.15
C GLU A 156 -6.60 -6.28 14.61
N ASN A 157 -7.76 -6.88 14.36
CA ASN A 157 -7.87 -8.23 13.80
C ASN A 157 -7.21 -8.32 12.42
N ILE A 158 -7.42 -7.31 11.58
CA ILE A 158 -6.80 -7.21 10.24
C ILE A 158 -5.28 -7.09 10.38
N GLY A 159 -4.80 -6.21 11.25
CA GLY A 159 -3.37 -6.05 11.49
C GLY A 159 -2.71 -7.34 12.01
N ASN A 160 -3.33 -8.00 12.97
CA ASN A 160 -2.85 -9.29 13.48
C ASN A 160 -2.83 -10.36 12.39
N PHE A 161 -3.87 -10.46 11.56
CA PHE A 161 -3.90 -11.38 10.44
C PHE A 161 -2.71 -11.17 9.49
N ILE A 162 -2.37 -9.93 9.14
CA ILE A 162 -1.24 -9.62 8.27
C ILE A 162 0.09 -10.08 8.88
N LEU A 163 0.29 -9.88 10.18
CA LEU A 163 1.52 -10.30 10.87
C LEU A 163 1.63 -11.83 10.94
N GLU A 164 0.54 -12.50 11.31
CA GLU A 164 0.50 -13.97 11.43
C GLU A 164 0.68 -14.66 10.07
N TYR A 165 0.26 -14.03 8.98
CA TYR A 165 0.45 -14.56 7.63
C TYR A 165 1.93 -14.86 7.32
N PHE A 166 2.85 -14.10 7.88
CA PHE A 166 4.29 -14.29 7.66
C PHE A 166 5.00 -15.12 8.74
N LYS A 167 4.28 -15.67 9.68
CA LYS A 167 4.83 -16.60 10.68
C LYS A 167 4.64 -18.08 10.31
N ARG A 168 3.82 -18.33 9.26
CA ARG A 168 3.48 -19.68 8.75
C ARG A 168 4.55 -20.27 7.87
#